data_6e4497567111ac93ac35102ca9789bf6
#
_entry.id   6e4497567111ac93ac35102ca9789bf6
#
_cell.length_a   1.000
_cell.length_b   1.000
_cell.length_c   1.000
_cell.angle_alpha   90.00
_cell.angle_beta   90.00
_cell.angle_gamma   90.00
#
_symmetry.space_group_name_H-M   'P 1'
#
loop_
_entity.id
_entity.type
_entity.pdbx_description
1 polymer ?
#
loop_
_entity_poly.entity_id
_entity_poly.type
_entity_poly.pdbx_seq_one_letter_code
_entity_poly.pdbx_strand_id
1 'polypeptide(L)'
;TIVTGGSSMKRFGFLDKAKEILEEAGMEVQIIDGVEPDPSIQTCKDGGAKMLEFNPDWIIALGGGSAMDAAKVMWVYYEHPDYDFKKLANFENPPLRNKAKMACIASTSGTASEITAFSVITDTENKIKYPLVHADFVPDVAIVDPEIPSKMPPLITAQTGMDVMTHAVEAYVSTSADDYTSPHALKAIELVFENLKKAYDNGDDLEAREKMHDASTLAGMAFSNASLGIVHSMAHKIGGIFHLTHGEANAIMLPYIIDYNSCLLYTSDAADDTP
;
A
#
# COMPACT_ATOMS: atom_id res chain seq x y z
N THR A 1 12.08 -4.03 15.76
CA THR A 1 12.81 -3.58 14.56
C THR A 1 11.99 -2.56 13.79
N ILE A 2 12.60 -1.44 13.37
CA ILE A 2 12.00 -0.47 12.43
C ILE A 2 12.52 -0.76 11.03
N VAL A 3 11.62 -0.99 10.07
CA VAL A 3 11.93 -1.10 8.63
C VAL A 3 11.52 0.17 7.92
N THR A 4 12.43 0.78 7.15
CA THR A 4 12.15 2.03 6.44
C THR A 4 12.81 2.07 5.07
N GLY A 5 12.21 2.83 4.13
CA GLY A 5 12.75 3.07 2.81
C GLY A 5 13.78 4.20 2.79
N GLY A 6 14.47 4.35 1.71
CA GLY A 6 15.35 5.45 1.31
C GLY A 6 15.84 6.39 2.41
N SER A 7 15.73 7.69 2.16
CA SER A 7 16.23 8.70 3.09
C SER A 7 15.15 9.65 3.66
N SER A 8 13.90 9.56 3.19
CA SER A 8 12.86 10.55 3.52
C SER A 8 12.51 10.57 5.01
N MET A 9 12.28 9.41 5.60
CA MET A 9 11.91 9.33 7.02
C MET A 9 13.01 9.85 7.95
N LYS A 10 14.27 9.55 7.61
CA LYS A 10 15.43 10.09 8.32
C LYS A 10 15.60 11.59 8.10
N ARG A 11 15.53 12.05 6.84
CA ARG A 11 15.70 13.46 6.48
C ARG A 11 14.66 14.38 7.13
N PHE A 12 13.42 13.90 7.30
CA PHE A 12 12.35 14.67 7.95
C PHE A 12 12.27 14.44 9.47
N GLY A 13 13.18 13.65 10.04
CA GLY A 13 13.26 13.39 11.50
C GLY A 13 12.24 12.39 12.04
N PHE A 14 11.38 11.81 11.22
CA PHE A 14 10.36 10.86 11.68
C PHE A 14 10.97 9.54 12.16
N LEU A 15 12.06 9.07 11.53
CA LEU A 15 12.75 7.87 11.96
C LEU A 15 13.40 8.05 13.33
N ASP A 16 14.08 9.19 13.53
CA ASP A 16 14.74 9.48 14.81
C ASP A 16 13.71 9.67 15.92
N LYS A 17 12.61 10.39 15.65
CA LYS A 17 11.47 10.55 16.59
C LYS A 17 10.84 9.21 16.98
N ALA A 18 10.60 8.32 16.01
CA ALA A 18 10.03 7.00 16.28
C ALA A 18 10.99 6.16 17.15
N LYS A 19 12.29 6.17 16.82
CA LYS A 19 13.31 5.47 17.60
C LYS A 19 13.35 5.99 19.03
N GLU A 20 13.42 7.31 19.24
CA GLU A 20 13.48 7.95 20.57
C GLU A 20 12.27 7.57 21.43
N ILE A 21 11.05 7.65 20.88
CA ILE A 21 9.83 7.27 21.60
C ILE A 21 9.87 5.80 22.05
N LEU A 22 10.36 4.90 21.22
CA LEU A 22 10.46 3.48 21.58
C LEU A 22 11.54 3.23 22.63
N GLU A 23 12.70 3.88 22.51
CA GLU A 23 13.79 3.78 23.50
C GLU A 23 13.39 4.38 24.85
N GLU A 24 12.66 5.52 24.87
CA GLU A 24 12.09 6.09 26.10
C GLU A 24 11.06 5.16 26.76
N ALA A 25 10.34 4.37 25.96
CA ALA A 25 9.45 3.32 26.45
C ALA A 25 10.19 2.06 26.95
N GLY A 26 11.52 2.05 26.91
CA GLY A 26 12.36 0.94 27.39
C GLY A 26 12.53 -0.19 26.37
N MET A 27 12.25 0.05 25.10
CA MET A 27 12.44 -0.94 24.03
C MET A 27 13.84 -0.85 23.42
N GLU A 28 14.42 -1.99 23.08
CA GLU A 28 15.61 -2.05 22.24
C GLU A 28 15.20 -1.89 20.75
N VAL A 29 15.90 -1.00 20.03
CA VAL A 29 15.51 -0.66 18.64
C VAL A 29 16.62 -1.00 17.65
N GLN A 30 16.31 -1.88 16.70
CA GLN A 30 17.10 -2.09 15.49
C GLN A 30 16.48 -1.32 14.34
N ILE A 31 17.29 -0.76 13.45
CA ILE A 31 16.86 -0.11 12.22
C ILE A 31 17.33 -0.93 11.01
N ILE A 32 16.41 -1.24 10.11
CA ILE A 32 16.67 -1.76 8.76
C ILE A 32 16.21 -0.68 7.79
N ASP A 33 17.15 0.11 7.29
CA ASP A 33 16.92 1.21 6.35
C ASP A 33 17.34 0.85 4.93
N GLY A 34 17.04 1.76 4.00
CA GLY A 34 17.51 1.64 2.61
C GLY A 34 16.66 0.72 1.74
N VAL A 35 15.43 0.37 2.16
CA VAL A 35 14.52 -0.37 1.26
C VAL A 35 14.28 0.48 0.01
N GLU A 36 14.63 -0.10 -1.15
CA GLU A 36 14.47 0.54 -2.46
C GLU A 36 13.00 0.62 -2.90
N PRO A 37 12.63 1.56 -3.78
CA PRO A 37 11.36 1.47 -4.50
C PRO A 37 11.25 0.14 -5.25
N ASP A 38 10.06 -0.46 -5.26
CA ASP A 38 9.85 -1.80 -5.85
C ASP A 38 10.79 -2.87 -5.23
N PRO A 39 10.67 -3.16 -3.93
CA PRO A 39 11.65 -3.94 -3.18
C PRO A 39 11.88 -5.32 -3.77
N SER A 40 13.13 -5.74 -3.73
CA SER A 40 13.56 -7.02 -4.29
C SER A 40 13.37 -8.19 -3.31
N ILE A 41 13.29 -9.41 -3.86
CA ILE A 41 13.31 -10.64 -3.06
C ILE A 41 14.56 -10.69 -2.17
N GLN A 42 15.71 -10.23 -2.70
CA GLN A 42 16.96 -10.24 -1.94
C GLN A 42 16.92 -9.30 -0.74
N THR A 43 16.42 -8.06 -0.94
CA THR A 43 16.23 -7.11 0.17
C THR A 43 15.35 -7.70 1.28
N CYS A 44 14.30 -8.42 0.92
CA CYS A 44 13.43 -9.07 1.90
C CYS A 44 14.15 -10.21 2.67
N LYS A 45 14.95 -11.02 1.99
CA LYS A 45 15.75 -12.07 2.62
C LYS A 45 16.80 -11.49 3.57
N ASP A 46 17.52 -10.47 3.12
CA ASP A 46 18.56 -9.82 3.92
C ASP A 46 17.98 -9.15 5.17
N GLY A 47 16.80 -8.53 5.04
CA GLY A 47 16.08 -7.96 6.16
C GLY A 47 15.60 -9.02 7.15
N GLY A 48 15.05 -10.14 6.68
CA GLY A 48 14.68 -11.28 7.51
C GLY A 48 15.88 -11.87 8.27
N ALA A 49 17.04 -11.97 7.61
CA ALA A 49 18.28 -12.42 8.25
C ALA A 49 18.74 -11.48 9.38
N LYS A 50 18.69 -10.15 9.16
CA LYS A 50 18.98 -9.16 10.21
C LYS A 50 18.01 -9.26 11.38
N MET A 51 16.72 -9.52 11.13
CA MET A 51 15.72 -9.74 12.18
C MET A 51 16.01 -11.02 12.97
N LEU A 52 16.52 -12.09 12.33
CA LEU A 52 16.93 -13.31 13.04
C LEU A 52 18.06 -13.07 14.04
N GLU A 53 19.00 -12.18 13.73
CA GLU A 53 20.10 -11.82 14.64
C GLU A 53 19.61 -11.00 15.83
N PHE A 54 18.66 -10.08 15.62
CA PHE A 54 18.14 -9.18 16.66
C PHE A 54 16.99 -9.79 17.46
N ASN A 55 16.20 -10.69 16.84
CA ASN A 55 15.05 -11.37 17.44
C ASN A 55 13.94 -10.43 17.95
N PRO A 56 13.37 -9.54 17.11
CA PRO A 56 12.35 -8.61 17.52
C PRO A 56 11.01 -9.29 17.83
N ASP A 57 10.28 -8.75 18.81
CA ASP A 57 8.89 -9.08 19.09
C ASP A 57 7.88 -8.15 18.37
N TRP A 58 8.36 -7.02 17.86
CA TRP A 58 7.60 -6.11 17.00
C TRP A 58 8.41 -5.69 15.77
N ILE A 59 7.72 -5.68 14.62
CA ILE A 59 8.21 -5.13 13.36
C ILE A 59 7.40 -3.87 13.08
N ILE A 60 8.07 -2.73 12.98
CA ILE A 60 7.45 -1.44 12.68
C ILE A 60 7.88 -1.03 11.28
N ALA A 61 6.94 -1.00 10.34
CA ALA A 61 7.18 -0.50 9.00
C ALA A 61 6.86 1.00 8.96
N LEU A 62 7.88 1.85 8.80
CA LEU A 62 7.75 3.30 8.75
C LEU A 62 8.11 3.80 7.35
N GLY A 63 7.12 4.16 6.54
CA GLY A 63 7.38 4.61 5.18
C GLY A 63 6.19 4.51 4.25
N GLY A 64 6.45 4.56 2.95
CA GLY A 64 5.46 4.28 1.91
C GLY A 64 5.25 2.79 1.65
N GLY A 65 4.46 2.46 0.64
CA GLY A 65 4.11 1.08 0.28
C GLY A 65 5.32 0.15 0.18
N SER A 66 6.41 0.58 -0.49
CA SER A 66 7.61 -0.25 -0.67
C SER A 66 8.24 -0.69 0.67
N ALA A 67 8.32 0.22 1.65
CA ALA A 67 8.87 -0.12 2.97
C ALA A 67 7.96 -1.10 3.73
N MET A 68 6.64 -0.90 3.65
CA MET A 68 5.65 -1.77 4.28
C MET A 68 5.60 -3.15 3.61
N ASP A 69 5.61 -3.18 2.29
CA ASP A 69 5.61 -4.40 1.50
C ASP A 69 6.86 -5.25 1.76
N ALA A 70 8.04 -4.61 1.78
CA ALA A 70 9.27 -5.30 2.16
C ALA A 70 9.22 -5.83 3.59
N ALA A 71 8.74 -5.03 4.55
CA ALA A 71 8.63 -5.44 5.96
C ALA A 71 7.74 -6.68 6.14
N LYS A 72 6.61 -6.76 5.43
CA LYS A 72 5.71 -7.94 5.41
C LYS A 72 6.44 -9.21 4.97
N VAL A 73 7.25 -9.13 3.90
CA VAL A 73 7.98 -10.30 3.39
C VAL A 73 9.26 -10.56 4.19
N MET A 74 9.91 -9.53 4.75
CA MET A 74 10.97 -9.72 5.74
C MET A 74 10.45 -10.51 6.96
N TRP A 75 9.21 -10.23 7.40
CA TRP A 75 8.55 -10.98 8.46
C TRP A 75 8.41 -12.46 8.13
N VAL A 76 8.04 -12.80 6.90
CA VAL A 76 8.03 -14.22 6.46
C VAL A 76 9.39 -14.85 6.62
N TYR A 77 10.47 -14.22 6.13
CA TYR A 77 11.82 -14.78 6.25
C TYR A 77 12.38 -14.75 7.68
N TYR A 78 11.89 -13.86 8.53
CA TYR A 78 12.23 -13.87 9.95
C TYR A 78 11.62 -15.07 10.69
N GLU A 79 10.36 -15.39 10.41
CA GLU A 79 9.70 -16.53 11.07
C GLU A 79 9.99 -17.88 10.38
N HIS A 80 10.25 -17.85 9.07
CA HIS A 80 10.49 -19.00 8.20
C HIS A 80 11.68 -18.77 7.27
N PRO A 81 12.94 -18.84 7.76
CA PRO A 81 14.14 -18.42 7.02
C PRO A 81 14.37 -19.13 5.67
N ASP A 82 13.98 -20.38 5.58
CA ASP A 82 14.17 -21.22 4.40
C ASP A 82 12.93 -21.25 3.48
N TYR A 83 11.95 -20.35 3.69
CA TYR A 83 10.72 -20.39 2.92
C TYR A 83 10.96 -20.06 1.45
N ASP A 84 10.43 -20.89 0.55
CA ASP A 84 10.58 -20.69 -0.89
C ASP A 84 9.65 -19.57 -1.36
N PHE A 85 10.24 -18.52 -1.94
CA PHE A 85 9.48 -17.39 -2.51
C PHE A 85 8.45 -17.84 -3.55
N LYS A 86 8.74 -18.90 -4.33
CA LYS A 86 7.80 -19.41 -5.33
C LYS A 86 6.50 -19.93 -4.69
N LYS A 87 6.59 -20.50 -3.50
CA LYS A 87 5.41 -20.92 -2.75
C LYS A 87 4.58 -19.70 -2.34
N LEU A 88 5.23 -18.66 -1.79
CA LEU A 88 4.57 -17.41 -1.43
C LEU A 88 3.90 -16.75 -2.66
N ALA A 89 4.59 -16.74 -3.80
CA ALA A 89 4.05 -16.24 -5.08
C ALA A 89 2.87 -17.08 -5.62
N ASN A 90 2.74 -18.31 -5.19
CA ASN A 90 1.62 -19.21 -5.52
C ASN A 90 0.54 -19.24 -4.40
N PHE A 91 0.55 -18.24 -3.51
CA PHE A 91 -0.40 -18.11 -2.40
C PHE A 91 -0.35 -19.27 -1.37
N GLU A 92 0.75 -20.04 -1.35
CA GLU A 92 1.03 -20.95 -0.28
C GLU A 92 1.67 -20.16 0.87
N ASN A 93 0.90 -19.85 1.90
CA ASN A 93 1.29 -18.90 2.93
C ASN A 93 1.66 -19.63 4.24
N PRO A 94 2.87 -19.39 4.81
CA PRO A 94 3.20 -19.92 6.13
C PRO A 94 2.51 -19.09 7.22
N PRO A 95 2.17 -19.67 8.39
CA PRO A 95 1.59 -18.90 9.47
C PRO A 95 2.59 -17.88 10.03
N LEU A 96 2.13 -16.68 10.33
CA LEU A 96 2.90 -15.61 10.97
C LEU A 96 2.44 -15.37 12.42
N ARG A 97 3.02 -14.38 13.10
CA ARG A 97 2.76 -14.00 14.50
C ARG A 97 3.24 -15.01 15.55
N ASN A 98 4.16 -15.91 15.17
CA ASN A 98 4.78 -16.84 16.12
C ASN A 98 5.90 -16.16 16.93
N LYS A 99 6.61 -15.19 16.32
CA LYS A 99 7.73 -14.47 16.95
C LYS A 99 7.45 -13.00 17.14
N ALA A 100 6.80 -12.34 16.17
CA ALA A 100 6.57 -10.90 16.18
C ALA A 100 5.16 -10.52 15.76
N LYS A 101 4.77 -9.31 16.13
CA LYS A 101 3.62 -8.56 15.61
C LYS A 101 4.10 -7.45 14.68
N MET A 102 3.18 -6.87 13.90
CA MET A 102 3.49 -5.81 12.96
C MET A 102 2.69 -4.55 13.22
N ALA A 103 3.38 -3.41 13.22
CA ALA A 103 2.77 -2.09 13.15
C ALA A 103 3.23 -1.38 11.88
N CYS A 104 2.32 -0.71 11.19
CA CYS A 104 2.65 0.10 10.02
C CYS A 104 2.32 1.56 10.26
N ILE A 105 3.25 2.44 9.87
CA ILE A 105 3.14 3.90 9.96
C ILE A 105 3.31 4.45 8.55
N ALA A 106 2.19 4.83 7.92
CA ALA A 106 2.19 5.19 6.52
C ALA A 106 2.72 6.62 6.30
N SER A 107 3.65 6.78 5.35
CA SER A 107 4.17 8.09 4.94
C SER A 107 3.61 8.58 3.60
N THR A 108 2.76 7.80 2.97
CA THR A 108 2.08 8.15 1.71
C THR A 108 0.59 7.86 1.85
N SER A 109 -0.23 8.67 1.19
CA SER A 109 -1.68 8.48 1.10
C SER A 109 -1.97 7.88 -0.28
N GLY A 110 -1.89 6.55 -0.41
CA GLY A 110 -1.98 5.87 -1.71
C GLY A 110 -2.26 4.37 -1.60
N THR A 111 -1.24 3.59 -1.32
CA THR A 111 -1.29 2.12 -1.40
C THR A 111 -2.13 1.45 -0.32
N ALA A 112 -2.36 2.14 0.81
CA ALA A 112 -3.01 1.59 1.99
C ALA A 112 -2.37 0.27 2.50
N SER A 113 -1.05 0.08 2.28
CA SER A 113 -0.37 -1.14 2.72
C SER A 113 -0.40 -1.31 4.24
N GLU A 114 -0.64 -0.23 5.00
CA GLU A 114 -0.80 -0.25 6.46
C GLU A 114 -2.02 -1.05 6.95
N ILE A 115 -2.99 -1.33 6.08
CA ILE A 115 -4.22 -2.07 6.47
C ILE A 115 -4.57 -3.22 5.52
N THR A 116 -3.74 -3.50 4.51
CA THR A 116 -4.05 -4.50 3.49
C THR A 116 -3.28 -5.80 3.66
N ALA A 117 -3.84 -6.87 3.13
CA ALA A 117 -3.23 -8.20 3.05
C ALA A 117 -2.22 -8.35 1.89
N PHE A 118 -1.88 -7.27 1.21
CA PHE A 118 -1.07 -7.27 -0.01
C PHE A 118 0.38 -6.84 0.25
N SER A 119 1.28 -7.33 -0.59
CA SER A 119 2.67 -6.89 -0.71
C SER A 119 3.13 -7.12 -2.16
N VAL A 120 3.80 -6.13 -2.76
CA VAL A 120 4.34 -6.27 -4.12
C VAL A 120 5.86 -6.34 -4.07
N ILE A 121 6.41 -7.47 -4.50
CA ILE A 121 7.86 -7.73 -4.46
C ILE A 121 8.37 -8.01 -5.88
N THR A 122 9.56 -7.50 -6.16
CA THR A 122 10.19 -7.60 -7.47
C THR A 122 11.22 -8.73 -7.51
N ASP A 123 11.03 -9.64 -8.45
CA ASP A 123 12.09 -10.54 -8.91
C ASP A 123 12.94 -9.77 -9.92
N THR A 124 14.10 -9.33 -9.51
CA THR A 124 15.00 -8.52 -10.33
C THR A 124 15.70 -9.33 -11.41
N GLU A 125 15.86 -10.64 -11.23
CA GLU A 125 16.48 -11.55 -12.21
C GLU A 125 15.54 -11.75 -13.40
N ASN A 126 14.26 -12.04 -13.13
CA ASN A 126 13.26 -12.28 -14.16
C ASN A 126 12.49 -11.01 -14.58
N LYS A 127 12.71 -9.87 -13.90
CA LYS A 127 12.03 -8.58 -14.12
C LYS A 127 10.51 -8.70 -13.97
N ILE A 128 10.06 -9.43 -12.95
CA ILE A 128 8.65 -9.69 -12.67
C ILE A 128 8.30 -9.08 -11.31
N LYS A 129 7.17 -8.35 -11.25
CA LYS A 129 6.56 -7.92 -9.98
C LYS A 129 5.51 -8.95 -9.57
N TYR A 130 5.65 -9.47 -8.37
CA TYR A 130 4.74 -10.44 -7.79
C TYR A 130 3.83 -9.75 -6.77
N PRO A 131 2.52 -9.63 -7.06
CA PRO A 131 1.55 -9.29 -6.04
C PRO A 131 1.34 -10.51 -5.14
N LEU A 132 1.74 -10.38 -3.89
CA LEU A 132 1.57 -11.39 -2.87
C LEU A 132 0.33 -11.08 -2.05
N VAL A 133 -0.42 -12.11 -1.67
CA VAL A 133 -1.60 -11.98 -0.82
C VAL A 133 -1.49 -12.98 0.33
N HIS A 134 -1.54 -12.47 1.55
CA HIS A 134 -1.46 -13.28 2.76
C HIS A 134 -2.31 -12.65 3.86
N ALA A 135 -3.26 -13.38 4.42
CA ALA A 135 -4.16 -12.83 5.45
C ALA A 135 -3.39 -12.23 6.64
N ASP A 136 -2.29 -12.88 7.05
CA ASP A 136 -1.45 -12.39 8.14
C ASP A 136 -0.61 -11.15 7.79
N PHE A 137 -0.57 -10.69 6.54
CA PHE A 137 0.07 -9.43 6.17
C PHE A 137 -0.71 -8.19 6.61
N VAL A 138 -1.98 -8.35 6.98
CA VAL A 138 -2.70 -7.25 7.64
C VAL A 138 -2.01 -6.93 8.96
N PRO A 139 -1.47 -5.72 9.15
CA PRO A 139 -0.77 -5.36 10.37
C PRO A 139 -1.66 -5.42 11.60
N ASP A 140 -1.07 -5.68 12.78
CA ASP A 140 -1.79 -5.65 14.05
C ASP A 140 -2.18 -4.23 14.46
N VAL A 141 -1.37 -3.24 14.02
CA VAL A 141 -1.60 -1.81 14.28
C VAL A 141 -1.30 -1.00 13.01
N ALA A 142 -2.24 -0.15 12.62
CA ALA A 142 -2.02 0.88 11.61
C ALA A 142 -2.02 2.26 12.28
N ILE A 143 -0.98 3.06 12.01
CA ILE A 143 -0.87 4.45 12.49
C ILE A 143 -1.02 5.36 11.27
N VAL A 144 -2.11 6.11 11.26
CA VAL A 144 -2.51 7.02 10.18
C VAL A 144 -2.36 8.44 10.71
N ASP A 145 -1.13 8.97 10.63
CA ASP A 145 -0.77 10.30 11.16
C ASP A 145 -0.55 11.28 10.00
N PRO A 146 -1.39 12.32 9.87
CA PRO A 146 -1.33 13.26 8.75
C PRO A 146 -0.07 14.13 8.72
N GLU A 147 0.67 14.24 9.82
CA GLU A 147 1.94 14.97 9.85
C GLU A 147 2.99 14.31 8.95
N ILE A 148 2.99 12.98 8.86
CA ILE A 148 4.00 12.23 8.11
C ILE A 148 3.86 12.45 6.60
N PRO A 149 2.68 12.27 5.96
CA PRO A 149 2.50 12.54 4.54
C PRO A 149 2.50 14.04 4.19
N SER A 150 2.46 14.97 5.16
CA SER A 150 2.57 16.40 4.89
C SER A 150 3.87 16.79 4.16
N LYS A 151 4.89 15.95 4.27
CA LYS A 151 6.19 16.16 3.60
C LYS A 151 6.27 15.55 2.20
N MET A 152 5.18 14.97 1.68
CA MET A 152 5.16 14.49 0.30
C MET A 152 5.23 15.64 -0.70
N PRO A 153 6.10 15.54 -1.73
CA PRO A 153 6.11 16.50 -2.85
C PRO A 153 4.78 16.49 -3.62
N PRO A 154 4.40 17.61 -4.27
CA PRO A 154 3.14 17.70 -5.02
C PRO A 154 2.95 16.58 -6.05
N LEU A 155 4.00 16.22 -6.79
CA LEU A 155 3.94 15.13 -7.78
C LEU A 155 3.56 13.80 -7.13
N ILE A 156 4.18 13.45 -6.01
CA ILE A 156 3.85 12.22 -5.27
C ILE A 156 2.42 12.29 -4.72
N THR A 157 2.01 13.46 -4.20
CA THR A 157 0.63 13.69 -3.72
C THR A 157 -0.39 13.43 -4.83
N ALA A 158 -0.15 13.94 -6.05
CA ALA A 158 -1.04 13.71 -7.19
C ALA A 158 -1.09 12.23 -7.59
N GLN A 159 0.08 11.60 -7.74
CA GLN A 159 0.17 10.20 -8.16
C GLN A 159 -0.48 9.26 -7.15
N THR A 160 -0.16 9.40 -5.86
CA THR A 160 -0.75 8.55 -4.82
C THR A 160 -2.24 8.83 -4.60
N GLY A 161 -2.67 10.09 -4.72
CA GLY A 161 -4.09 10.45 -4.60
C GLY A 161 -4.93 9.91 -5.76
N MET A 162 -4.40 9.87 -6.99
CA MET A 162 -5.07 9.23 -8.12
C MET A 162 -5.07 7.70 -8.00
N ASP A 163 -4.09 7.13 -7.33
CA ASP A 163 -4.08 5.72 -6.96
C ASP A 163 -5.23 5.40 -5.99
N VAL A 164 -5.42 6.23 -4.94
CA VAL A 164 -6.57 6.12 -4.03
C VAL A 164 -7.89 6.20 -4.78
N MET A 165 -8.03 7.16 -5.71
CA MET A 165 -9.23 7.27 -6.53
C MET A 165 -9.50 6.00 -7.32
N THR A 166 -8.46 5.43 -7.92
CA THR A 166 -8.59 4.21 -8.72
C THR A 166 -8.95 3.01 -7.85
N HIS A 167 -8.29 2.85 -6.69
CA HIS A 167 -8.63 1.82 -5.71
C HIS A 167 -10.11 1.88 -5.32
N ALA A 168 -10.59 3.07 -4.97
CA ALA A 168 -11.97 3.27 -4.52
C ALA A 168 -12.99 3.01 -5.64
N VAL A 169 -12.75 3.54 -6.84
CA VAL A 169 -13.64 3.33 -7.99
C VAL A 169 -13.70 1.85 -8.37
N GLU A 170 -12.56 1.17 -8.49
CA GLU A 170 -12.54 -0.25 -8.85
C GLU A 170 -13.17 -1.12 -7.77
N ALA A 171 -12.90 -0.83 -6.48
CA ALA A 171 -13.57 -1.55 -5.39
C ALA A 171 -15.09 -1.37 -5.41
N TYR A 172 -15.58 -0.15 -5.73
CA TYR A 172 -17.01 0.14 -5.79
C TYR A 172 -17.73 -0.61 -6.91
N VAL A 173 -17.10 -0.71 -8.09
CA VAL A 173 -17.70 -1.40 -9.26
C VAL A 173 -17.33 -2.88 -9.34
N SER A 174 -16.63 -3.40 -8.38
CA SER A 174 -16.23 -4.80 -8.34
C SER A 174 -17.44 -5.72 -8.20
N THR A 175 -17.39 -6.87 -8.85
CA THR A 175 -18.40 -7.93 -8.68
C THR A 175 -18.39 -8.56 -7.28
N SER A 176 -17.36 -8.27 -6.48
CA SER A 176 -17.24 -8.68 -5.07
C SER A 176 -17.58 -7.54 -4.09
N ALA A 177 -18.07 -6.39 -4.60
CA ALA A 177 -18.52 -5.30 -3.74
C ALA A 177 -19.77 -5.69 -2.96
N ASP A 178 -19.87 -5.22 -1.73
CA ASP A 178 -20.97 -5.50 -0.81
C ASP A 178 -21.33 -4.28 0.05
N ASP A 179 -22.30 -4.47 0.95
CA ASP A 179 -22.76 -3.41 1.86
C ASP A 179 -21.70 -2.93 2.87
N TYR A 180 -20.60 -3.65 3.04
CA TYR A 180 -19.48 -3.26 3.89
C TYR A 180 -18.41 -2.51 3.10
N THR A 181 -18.10 -2.93 1.88
CA THR A 181 -17.02 -2.34 1.07
C THR A 181 -17.46 -1.09 0.34
N SER A 182 -18.70 -1.05 -0.18
CA SER A 182 -19.23 0.06 -0.98
C SER A 182 -19.25 1.41 -0.23
N PRO A 183 -19.67 1.49 1.04
CA PRO A 183 -19.63 2.76 1.78
C PRO A 183 -18.23 3.31 1.96
N HIS A 184 -17.22 2.46 2.18
CA HIS A 184 -15.83 2.87 2.30
C HIS A 184 -15.29 3.41 0.98
N ALA A 185 -15.57 2.72 -0.13
CA ALA A 185 -15.18 3.15 -1.46
C ALA A 185 -15.81 4.50 -1.83
N LEU A 186 -17.12 4.69 -1.61
CA LEU A 186 -17.80 5.95 -1.88
C LEU A 186 -17.25 7.10 -1.05
N LYS A 187 -17.00 6.86 0.26
CA LYS A 187 -16.42 7.90 1.12
C LYS A 187 -15.00 8.25 0.72
N ALA A 188 -14.20 7.28 0.29
CA ALA A 188 -12.86 7.55 -0.23
C ALA A 188 -12.92 8.41 -1.50
N ILE A 189 -13.81 8.11 -2.45
CA ILE A 189 -14.02 8.92 -3.66
C ILE A 189 -14.38 10.37 -3.30
N GLU A 190 -15.36 10.57 -2.42
CA GLU A 190 -15.77 11.91 -1.95
C GLU A 190 -14.57 12.69 -1.38
N LEU A 191 -13.82 12.08 -0.46
CA LEU A 191 -12.68 12.72 0.19
C LEU A 191 -11.56 13.09 -0.81
N VAL A 192 -11.29 12.23 -1.80
CA VAL A 192 -10.30 12.52 -2.85
C VAL A 192 -10.75 13.71 -3.70
N PHE A 193 -12.00 13.73 -4.16
CA PHE A 193 -12.53 14.84 -4.96
C PHE A 193 -12.46 16.18 -4.22
N GLU A 194 -12.74 16.18 -2.94
CA GLU A 194 -12.77 17.40 -2.14
C GLU A 194 -11.37 17.92 -1.74
N ASN A 195 -10.38 17.02 -1.59
CA ASN A 195 -9.15 17.35 -0.89
C ASN A 195 -7.86 17.12 -1.69
N LEU A 196 -7.83 16.27 -2.73
CA LEU A 196 -6.60 15.99 -3.48
C LEU A 196 -5.98 17.28 -4.06
N LYS A 197 -6.80 18.13 -4.69
CA LYS A 197 -6.30 19.38 -5.25
C LYS A 197 -5.78 20.33 -4.16
N LYS A 198 -6.42 20.40 -3.00
CA LYS A 198 -5.97 21.24 -1.88
C LYS A 198 -4.62 20.75 -1.36
N ALA A 199 -4.48 19.43 -1.12
CA ALA A 199 -3.23 18.82 -0.67
C ALA A 199 -2.10 18.94 -1.70
N TYR A 200 -2.42 18.95 -2.99
CA TYR A 200 -1.47 19.19 -4.07
C TYR A 200 -1.00 20.64 -4.12
N ASP A 201 -1.93 21.61 -4.08
CA ASP A 201 -1.63 23.03 -4.18
C ASP A 201 -0.91 23.56 -2.92
N ASN A 202 -1.25 23.01 -1.74
CA ASN A 202 -0.65 23.38 -0.46
C ASN A 202 -0.37 22.10 0.38
N GLY A 203 0.86 21.64 0.33
CA GLY A 203 1.31 20.46 1.09
C GLY A 203 1.26 20.60 2.61
N ASP A 204 1.24 21.84 3.13
CA ASP A 204 1.17 22.13 4.56
C ASP A 204 -0.28 22.26 5.09
N ASP A 205 -1.28 22.09 4.23
CA ASP A 205 -2.69 21.99 4.63
C ASP A 205 -2.93 20.62 5.30
N LEU A 206 -2.78 20.60 6.62
CA LEU A 206 -2.90 19.36 7.42
C LEU A 206 -4.31 18.77 7.37
N GLU A 207 -5.36 19.59 7.22
CA GLU A 207 -6.73 19.08 7.08
C GLU A 207 -6.88 18.32 5.76
N ALA A 208 -6.41 18.90 4.65
CA ALA A 208 -6.43 18.24 3.36
C ALA A 208 -5.55 16.96 3.37
N ARG A 209 -4.39 16.99 4.05
CA ARG A 209 -3.53 15.80 4.23
C ARG A 209 -4.22 14.70 5.03
N GLU A 210 -4.87 15.05 6.14
CA GLU A 210 -5.66 14.12 6.94
C GLU A 210 -6.74 13.46 6.09
N LYS A 211 -7.55 14.26 5.37
CA LYS A 211 -8.62 13.74 4.52
C LYS A 211 -8.12 12.83 3.40
N MET A 212 -6.96 13.14 2.80
CA MET A 212 -6.32 12.26 1.81
C MET A 212 -5.78 10.98 2.44
N HIS A 213 -5.29 11.04 3.68
CA HIS A 213 -4.79 9.87 4.41
C HIS A 213 -5.93 8.94 4.82
N ASP A 214 -7.02 9.52 5.35
CA ASP A 214 -8.27 8.81 5.62
C ASP A 214 -8.83 8.15 4.36
N ALA A 215 -8.85 8.87 3.22
CA ALA A 215 -9.31 8.33 1.94
C ALA A 215 -8.50 7.11 1.50
N SER A 216 -7.17 7.17 1.66
CA SER A 216 -6.28 6.04 1.36
C SER A 216 -6.65 4.80 2.19
N THR A 217 -6.79 4.98 3.49
CA THR A 217 -7.15 3.89 4.42
C THR A 217 -8.54 3.31 4.10
N LEU A 218 -9.54 4.17 3.83
CA LEU A 218 -10.89 3.74 3.46
C LEU A 218 -10.91 2.97 2.13
N ALA A 219 -10.19 3.48 1.11
CA ALA A 219 -10.05 2.77 -0.15
C ALA A 219 -9.40 1.39 0.04
N GLY A 220 -8.38 1.33 0.91
CA GLY A 220 -7.72 0.08 1.28
C GLY A 220 -8.66 -0.91 1.95
N MET A 221 -9.50 -0.48 2.89
CA MET A 221 -10.54 -1.32 3.51
C MET A 221 -11.53 -1.85 2.47
N ALA A 222 -11.87 -1.04 1.47
CA ALA A 222 -12.76 -1.44 0.40
C ALA A 222 -12.11 -2.48 -0.52
N PHE A 223 -10.98 -2.15 -1.18
CA PHE A 223 -10.40 -3.03 -2.19
C PHE A 223 -9.77 -4.30 -1.61
N SER A 224 -9.31 -4.27 -0.37
CA SER A 224 -8.76 -5.46 0.29
C SER A 224 -9.79 -6.59 0.40
N ASN A 225 -11.08 -6.23 0.41
CA ASN A 225 -12.19 -7.17 0.51
C ASN A 225 -12.95 -7.32 -0.84
N ALA A 226 -13.10 -6.25 -1.61
CA ALA A 226 -13.83 -6.27 -2.88
C ALA A 226 -12.95 -6.59 -4.11
N SER A 227 -11.62 -6.62 -3.95
CA SER A 227 -10.65 -6.73 -5.04
C SER A 227 -10.57 -5.47 -5.94
N LEU A 228 -9.67 -5.53 -6.92
CA LEU A 228 -9.45 -4.49 -7.93
C LEU A 228 -9.84 -5.01 -9.31
N GLY A 229 -9.79 -4.16 -10.33
CA GLY A 229 -10.29 -4.46 -11.66
C GLY A 229 -9.27 -4.30 -12.79
N ILE A 230 -9.79 -3.86 -13.93
CA ILE A 230 -9.05 -3.80 -15.20
C ILE A 230 -8.00 -2.69 -15.18
N VAL A 231 -8.23 -1.56 -14.49
CA VAL A 231 -7.28 -0.45 -14.42
C VAL A 231 -5.96 -0.92 -13.83
N HIS A 232 -6.01 -1.54 -12.65
CA HIS A 232 -4.81 -2.05 -11.98
C HIS A 232 -4.13 -3.16 -12.79
N SER A 233 -4.91 -4.07 -13.39
CA SER A 233 -4.37 -5.15 -14.24
C SER A 233 -3.59 -4.60 -15.44
N MET A 234 -4.07 -3.52 -16.06
CA MET A 234 -3.39 -2.86 -17.19
C MET A 234 -2.22 -1.99 -16.70
N ALA A 235 -2.42 -1.20 -15.64
CA ALA A 235 -1.40 -0.31 -15.08
C ALA A 235 -0.12 -1.04 -14.67
N HIS A 236 -0.23 -2.22 -14.08
CA HIS A 236 0.92 -3.07 -13.76
C HIS A 236 1.75 -3.42 -15.00
N LYS A 237 1.11 -3.70 -16.14
CA LYS A 237 1.80 -4.04 -17.40
C LYS A 237 2.38 -2.80 -18.07
N ILE A 238 1.58 -1.74 -18.19
CA ILE A 238 1.96 -0.48 -18.86
C ILE A 238 3.09 0.19 -18.04
N GLY A 239 2.95 0.28 -16.72
CA GLY A 239 3.97 0.85 -15.85
C GLY A 239 5.31 0.13 -15.96
N GLY A 240 5.32 -1.20 -16.06
CA GLY A 240 6.54 -1.99 -16.26
C GLY A 240 7.20 -1.77 -17.62
N ILE A 241 6.42 -1.61 -18.69
CA ILE A 241 6.94 -1.43 -20.06
C ILE A 241 7.43 0.01 -20.30
N PHE A 242 6.67 1.01 -19.84
CA PHE A 242 6.94 2.43 -20.12
C PHE A 242 7.62 3.16 -18.97
N HIS A 243 7.96 2.45 -17.88
CA HIS A 243 8.58 3.01 -16.67
C HIS A 243 7.76 4.14 -16.03
N LEU A 244 6.42 4.04 -16.10
CA LEU A 244 5.51 4.96 -15.42
C LEU A 244 5.40 4.56 -13.94
N THR A 245 5.21 5.55 -13.09
CA THR A 245 4.84 5.28 -11.69
C THR A 245 3.45 4.65 -11.62
N HIS A 246 3.19 3.87 -10.58
CA HIS A 246 1.93 3.13 -10.43
C HIS A 246 0.71 4.04 -10.49
N GLY A 247 0.70 5.12 -9.68
CA GLY A 247 -0.41 6.07 -9.64
C GLY A 247 -0.59 6.86 -10.95
N GLU A 248 0.51 7.13 -11.68
CA GLU A 248 0.42 7.77 -13.01
C GLU A 248 -0.21 6.84 -14.05
N ALA A 249 0.19 5.57 -14.07
CA ALA A 249 -0.40 4.57 -14.95
C ALA A 249 -1.90 4.39 -14.66
N ASN A 250 -2.28 4.32 -13.38
CA ASN A 250 -3.67 4.26 -12.94
C ASN A 250 -4.46 5.50 -13.39
N ALA A 251 -3.92 6.71 -13.18
CA ALA A 251 -4.56 7.96 -13.57
C ALA A 251 -4.84 8.05 -15.08
N ILE A 252 -3.91 7.57 -15.91
CA ILE A 252 -4.06 7.55 -17.36
C ILE A 252 -5.18 6.58 -17.77
N MET A 253 -5.24 5.40 -17.16
CA MET A 253 -6.17 4.34 -17.56
C MET A 253 -7.59 4.52 -17.03
N LEU A 254 -7.73 5.11 -15.84
CA LEU A 254 -9.01 5.19 -15.12
C LEU A 254 -10.17 5.77 -15.96
N PRO A 255 -10.04 6.91 -16.66
CA PRO A 255 -11.15 7.47 -17.42
C PRO A 255 -11.66 6.52 -18.52
N TYR A 256 -10.74 5.86 -19.23
CA TYR A 256 -11.12 4.93 -20.31
C TYR A 256 -11.84 3.69 -19.81
N ILE A 257 -11.47 3.22 -18.62
CA ILE A 257 -12.11 2.04 -18.03
C ILE A 257 -13.46 2.40 -17.40
N ILE A 258 -13.63 3.62 -16.87
CA ILE A 258 -14.94 4.12 -16.43
C ILE A 258 -15.90 4.14 -17.64
N ASP A 259 -15.47 4.70 -18.78
CA ASP A 259 -16.27 4.73 -20.01
C ASP A 259 -16.61 3.31 -20.48
N TYR A 260 -15.63 2.41 -20.49
CA TYR A 260 -15.83 1.00 -20.88
C TYR A 260 -16.86 0.31 -19.98
N ASN A 261 -16.75 0.46 -18.66
CA ASN A 261 -17.69 -0.15 -17.71
C ASN A 261 -19.10 0.45 -17.82
N SER A 262 -19.23 1.75 -18.08
CA SER A 262 -20.53 2.41 -18.25
C SER A 262 -21.25 1.93 -19.52
N CYS A 263 -20.52 1.64 -20.59
CA CYS A 263 -21.11 1.06 -21.81
C CYS A 263 -21.70 -0.33 -21.57
N LEU A 264 -21.06 -1.16 -20.72
CA LEU A 264 -21.57 -2.48 -20.38
C LEU A 264 -22.88 -2.41 -19.57
N LEU A 265 -22.99 -1.44 -18.66
CA LEU A 265 -24.22 -1.20 -17.89
C LEU A 265 -25.36 -0.70 -18.80
N TYR A 266 -25.06 0.18 -19.77
CA TYR A 266 -26.05 0.70 -20.70
C TYR A 266 -26.61 -0.38 -21.65
N THR A 267 -25.80 -1.36 -22.05
CA THR A 267 -26.27 -2.48 -22.90
C THR A 267 -27.13 -3.49 -22.14
N SER A 268 -26.95 -3.64 -20.80
CA SER A 268 -27.80 -4.50 -19.99
C SER A 268 -29.18 -3.87 -19.73
N ASP A 269 -29.26 -2.56 -19.49
CA ASP A 269 -30.52 -1.82 -19.34
C ASP A 269 -31.35 -1.78 -20.66
N ALA A 270 -30.66 -1.65 -21.79
CA ALA A 270 -31.33 -1.64 -23.10
C ALA A 270 -31.95 -2.99 -23.50
N ALA A 271 -31.53 -4.09 -22.87
CA ALA A 271 -32.07 -5.42 -23.08
C ALA A 271 -33.37 -5.68 -22.29
N ASP A 272 -33.58 -4.95 -21.17
CA ASP A 272 -34.79 -5.05 -20.34
C ASP A 272 -35.95 -4.16 -20.82
N ASP A 273 -35.70 -3.20 -21.74
CA ASP A 273 -36.71 -2.28 -22.31
C ASP A 273 -37.38 -2.79 -23.61
N THR A 274 -37.29 -4.08 -23.92
CA THR A 274 -38.08 -4.64 -25.02
C THR A 274 -39.46 -5.08 -24.52
N PRO A 275 -40.55 -4.53 -25.13
CA PRO A 275 -41.93 -4.80 -24.73
C PRO A 275 -42.36 -6.24 -24.98
#